data_feef8900d012a6c949e944f23f580ca5
#
_entry.id   feef8900d012a6c949e944f23f580ca5
#
_cell.length_a   1.000
_cell.length_b   1.000
_cell.length_c   1.000
_cell.angle_alpha   90.00
_cell.angle_beta   90.00
_cell.angle_gamma   90.00
#
_symmetry.space_group_name_H-M   'P 1'
#
loop_
_entity.id
_entity.type
_entity.pdbx_description
1 polymer ?
#
loop_
_entity_poly.entity_id
_entity_poly.type
_entity_poly.pdbx_seq_one_letter_code
_entity_poly.pdbx_strand_id
1 'polypeptide(L)'
;VVLLDVGEADVGPVGPGVALSALARAVDLLGAVDLDALDARSEMGLVRDVEVLRRRLDAVTDQLAGHLDESQAFAVDGLASAAVAVRHLGRLPRGEARARVHCARVLRDLPALAAAHAAGEVPTAHVRAVARVARNPRVVDLLPVIEDVIVEMARDHSHDGFCRWLREWERLVDVDGTEHDAETSHARRNGSVVENYDGGFTLTGGFGNLQGAAVAETVEWFARAELLADWADARARLGDAATDADLPRTAAQRGADALAAIFARARARAAVTSTAVPLVNIVVDLHTFETALTGGEPAEAPQVPRTTGPRVCRTVSGVPLAPSDVVAAALAGQVRRVIIDSNSNVIDLGRRRRLFTGSAREAPELTNTLAHPDGLRCIWNGCHRRRDLQIDHTIDASRGGPTDQANAAVLCDTHNRLKNHGWHPTRAPDGTWTIHRPDRTPTTPPA
;
A
#
# COMPACT_ATOMS: atom_id res chain seq x y z
N VAL A 1 21.22 -16.17 13.85
CA VAL A 1 21.40 -17.10 12.73
C VAL A 1 22.30 -16.38 11.74
N VAL A 2 23.52 -16.83 11.60
CA VAL A 2 24.45 -16.36 10.58
C VAL A 2 23.88 -16.89 9.28
N LEU A 3 23.44 -16.01 8.38
CA LEU A 3 23.36 -16.34 6.96
C LEU A 3 24.69 -17.00 6.64
N LEU A 4 24.67 -18.26 6.30
CA LEU A 4 25.81 -18.86 5.63
C LEU A 4 26.00 -17.99 4.40
N ASP A 5 27.06 -17.21 4.42
CA ASP A 5 27.62 -16.59 3.23
C ASP A 5 27.97 -17.79 2.32
N VAL A 6 26.97 -18.23 1.57
CA VAL A 6 27.17 -19.11 0.43
C VAL A 6 27.75 -18.14 -0.58
N GLY A 7 29.06 -17.90 -0.44
CA GLY A 7 29.83 -17.15 -1.39
C GLY A 7 29.38 -17.58 -2.79
N GLU A 8 29.37 -16.66 -3.75
CA GLU A 8 29.13 -16.95 -5.16
C GLU A 8 29.98 -18.16 -5.57
N ALA A 9 29.44 -19.34 -5.23
CA ALA A 9 29.97 -20.57 -5.78
C ALA A 9 29.68 -20.45 -7.27
N ASP A 10 30.73 -20.25 -8.04
CA ASP A 10 30.74 -20.46 -9.50
C ASP A 10 30.26 -21.90 -9.75
N VAL A 11 28.97 -22.08 -9.68
CA VAL A 11 28.30 -23.36 -9.91
C VAL A 11 28.26 -23.50 -11.42
N GLY A 12 29.29 -24.12 -11.98
CA GLY A 12 29.30 -24.54 -13.38
C GLY A 12 27.99 -25.29 -13.72
N PRO A 13 27.68 -25.50 -15.01
CA PRO A 13 26.39 -26.04 -15.44
C PRO A 13 26.08 -27.38 -14.75
N VAL A 14 25.08 -27.36 -13.87
CA VAL A 14 24.63 -28.54 -13.11
C VAL A 14 23.47 -29.19 -13.84
N GLY A 15 23.48 -30.50 -13.95
CA GLY A 15 22.35 -31.24 -14.54
C GLY A 15 21.06 -31.05 -13.73
N PRO A 16 19.89 -30.95 -14.40
CA PRO A 16 18.62 -30.60 -13.74
C PRO A 16 18.23 -31.58 -12.62
N GLY A 17 18.57 -32.87 -12.74
CA GLY A 17 18.29 -33.87 -11.71
C GLY A 17 19.07 -33.64 -10.42
N VAL A 18 20.32 -33.18 -10.53
CA VAL A 18 21.15 -32.85 -9.35
C VAL A 18 20.59 -31.62 -8.64
N ALA A 19 20.24 -30.59 -9.40
CA ALA A 19 19.66 -29.34 -8.85
C ALA A 19 18.32 -29.62 -8.12
N LEU A 20 17.42 -30.40 -8.72
CA LEU A 20 16.14 -30.76 -8.13
C LEU A 20 16.30 -31.63 -6.87
N SER A 21 17.26 -32.60 -6.88
CA SER A 21 17.54 -33.42 -5.71
C SER A 21 18.09 -32.61 -4.54
N ALA A 22 18.97 -31.64 -4.84
CA ALA A 22 19.52 -30.73 -3.84
C ALA A 22 18.42 -29.84 -3.23
N LEU A 23 17.54 -29.29 -4.06
CA LEU A 23 16.40 -28.47 -3.62
C LEU A 23 15.43 -29.31 -2.75
N ALA A 24 15.05 -30.51 -3.17
CA ALA A 24 14.18 -31.39 -2.40
C ALA A 24 14.77 -31.66 -1.01
N ARG A 25 16.05 -32.01 -0.95
CA ARG A 25 16.75 -32.22 0.33
C ARG A 25 16.76 -30.97 1.22
N ALA A 26 16.95 -29.78 0.63
CA ALA A 26 16.94 -28.53 1.38
C ALA A 26 15.54 -28.26 1.96
N VAL A 27 14.48 -28.53 1.21
CA VAL A 27 13.08 -28.42 1.68
C VAL A 27 12.82 -29.41 2.82
N ASP A 28 13.27 -30.66 2.70
CA ASP A 28 13.11 -31.67 3.76
C ASP A 28 13.83 -31.23 5.05
N LEU A 29 15.05 -30.67 4.94
CA LEU A 29 15.79 -30.14 6.09
C LEU A 29 15.05 -28.97 6.75
N LEU A 30 14.51 -28.06 5.97
CA LEU A 30 13.70 -26.94 6.50
C LEU A 30 12.43 -27.45 7.21
N GLY A 31 11.78 -28.47 6.65
CA GLY A 31 10.61 -29.10 7.26
C GLY A 31 10.91 -29.86 8.55
N ALA A 32 12.18 -30.22 8.78
CA ALA A 32 12.64 -30.91 10.00
C ALA A 32 13.13 -29.96 11.11
N VAL A 33 13.05 -28.65 10.90
CA VAL A 33 13.44 -27.66 11.94
C VAL A 33 12.46 -27.76 13.10
N ASP A 34 13.01 -27.92 14.31
CA ASP A 34 12.23 -27.88 15.54
C ASP A 34 11.85 -26.42 15.85
N LEU A 35 10.60 -26.05 15.52
CA LEU A 35 10.08 -24.70 15.71
C LEU A 35 9.89 -24.37 17.20
N ASP A 36 9.59 -25.34 18.03
CA ASP A 36 9.37 -25.14 19.48
C ASP A 36 10.68 -24.79 20.22
N ALA A 37 11.81 -25.14 19.64
CA ALA A 37 13.13 -24.80 20.16
C ALA A 37 13.60 -23.38 19.80
N LEU A 38 12.89 -22.66 18.93
CA LEU A 38 13.27 -21.33 18.48
C LEU A 38 12.78 -20.24 19.44
N ASP A 39 13.65 -19.27 19.72
CA ASP A 39 13.16 -18.02 20.30
C ASP A 39 12.42 -17.17 19.25
N ALA A 40 11.57 -16.26 19.70
CA ALA A 40 10.74 -15.42 18.84
C ALA A 40 11.53 -14.62 17.77
N ARG A 41 12.79 -14.27 18.04
CA ARG A 41 13.64 -13.54 17.09
C ARG A 41 14.17 -14.47 16.01
N SER A 42 14.58 -15.67 16.37
CA SER A 42 15.04 -16.71 15.45
C SER A 42 13.89 -17.18 14.54
N GLU A 43 12.69 -17.33 15.10
CA GLU A 43 11.48 -17.66 14.33
C GLU A 43 11.16 -16.58 13.27
N MET A 44 11.13 -15.30 13.65
CA MET A 44 10.93 -14.20 12.71
C MET A 44 12.03 -14.13 11.64
N GLY A 45 13.29 -14.40 12.03
CA GLY A 45 14.41 -14.48 11.09
C GLY A 45 14.23 -15.60 10.09
N LEU A 46 13.83 -16.78 10.55
CA LEU A 46 13.58 -17.95 9.69
C LEU A 46 12.45 -17.67 8.68
N VAL A 47 11.35 -17.08 9.11
CA VAL A 47 10.24 -16.69 8.20
C VAL A 47 10.76 -15.76 7.10
N ARG A 48 11.52 -14.71 7.46
CA ARG A 48 12.10 -13.80 6.48
C ARG A 48 13.00 -14.52 5.48
N ASP A 49 13.91 -15.36 5.97
CA ASP A 49 14.93 -16.01 5.14
C ASP A 49 14.29 -17.04 4.21
N VAL A 50 13.29 -17.78 4.68
CA VAL A 50 12.49 -18.70 3.84
C VAL A 50 11.71 -17.94 2.76
N GLU A 51 11.15 -16.76 3.08
CA GLU A 51 10.46 -15.95 2.08
C GLU A 51 11.41 -15.42 0.99
N VAL A 52 12.65 -15.07 1.33
CA VAL A 52 13.67 -14.70 0.32
C VAL A 52 13.99 -15.89 -0.59
N LEU A 53 14.21 -17.08 -0.04
CA LEU A 53 14.47 -18.28 -0.83
C LEU A 53 13.28 -18.65 -1.72
N ARG A 54 12.05 -18.50 -1.22
CA ARG A 54 10.84 -18.71 -2.01
C ARG A 54 10.76 -17.77 -3.20
N ARG A 55 11.07 -16.47 -3.01
CA ARG A 55 11.12 -15.48 -4.11
C ARG A 55 12.14 -15.87 -5.18
N ARG A 56 13.32 -16.34 -4.77
CA ARG A 56 14.35 -16.83 -5.70
C ARG A 56 13.85 -18.04 -6.49
N LEU A 57 13.15 -18.96 -5.85
CA LEU A 57 12.55 -20.11 -6.53
C LEU A 57 11.43 -19.67 -7.50
N ASP A 58 10.61 -18.71 -7.10
CA ASP A 58 9.59 -18.12 -7.99
C ASP A 58 10.24 -17.52 -9.25
N ALA A 59 11.37 -16.81 -9.10
CA ALA A 59 12.13 -16.26 -10.22
C ALA A 59 12.63 -17.36 -11.19
N VAL A 60 13.13 -18.47 -10.65
CA VAL A 60 13.52 -19.63 -11.47
C VAL A 60 12.30 -20.21 -12.22
N THR A 61 11.13 -20.29 -11.58
CA THR A 61 9.91 -20.78 -12.25
C THR A 61 9.42 -19.85 -13.34
N ASP A 62 9.55 -18.53 -13.16
CA ASP A 62 9.22 -17.54 -14.18
C ASP A 62 10.22 -17.60 -15.35
N GLN A 63 11.53 -17.77 -15.06
CA GLN A 63 12.56 -17.97 -16.08
C GLN A 63 12.30 -19.23 -16.93
N LEU A 64 11.94 -20.34 -16.29
CA LEU A 64 11.59 -21.59 -17.00
C LEU A 64 10.34 -21.41 -17.87
N ALA A 65 9.33 -20.70 -17.38
CA ALA A 65 8.14 -20.38 -18.17
C ALA A 65 8.46 -19.49 -19.37
N GLY A 66 9.38 -18.55 -19.22
CA GLY A 66 9.89 -17.71 -20.30
C GLY A 66 10.66 -18.50 -21.35
N HIS A 67 11.55 -19.37 -20.92
CA HIS A 67 12.32 -20.23 -21.84
C HIS A 67 11.41 -21.19 -22.61
N LEU A 68 10.39 -21.75 -21.94
CA LEU A 68 9.37 -22.58 -22.57
C LEU A 68 8.57 -21.80 -23.65
N ASP A 69 8.28 -20.53 -23.40
CA ASP A 69 7.59 -19.62 -24.34
C ASP A 69 8.45 -19.31 -25.57
N GLU A 70 9.74 -19.07 -25.37
CA GLU A 70 10.71 -18.75 -26.46
C GLU A 70 11.03 -19.96 -27.32
N SER A 71 11.38 -21.07 -26.68
CA SER A 71 11.77 -22.30 -27.36
C SER A 71 10.62 -23.01 -28.06
N GLN A 72 9.37 -22.65 -27.69
CA GLN A 72 8.16 -23.32 -28.11
C GLN A 72 8.17 -24.85 -27.85
N ALA A 73 8.94 -25.31 -26.89
CA ALA A 73 9.09 -26.73 -26.55
C ALA A 73 7.77 -27.39 -26.16
N PHE A 74 6.75 -26.61 -25.77
CA PHE A 74 5.39 -27.08 -25.50
C PHE A 74 4.73 -27.73 -26.74
N ALA A 75 5.21 -27.42 -27.95
CA ALA A 75 4.67 -27.98 -29.18
C ALA A 75 4.98 -29.48 -29.36
N VAL A 76 6.00 -29.98 -28.68
CA VAL A 76 6.39 -31.42 -28.68
C VAL A 76 5.23 -32.29 -28.20
N ASP A 77 4.43 -31.83 -27.26
CA ASP A 77 3.24 -32.51 -26.73
C ASP A 77 1.93 -32.02 -27.40
N GLY A 78 2.02 -31.26 -28.49
CA GLY A 78 0.85 -30.70 -29.18
C GLY A 78 0.11 -29.63 -28.40
N LEU A 79 0.74 -29.03 -27.38
CA LEU A 79 0.12 -27.98 -26.59
C LEU A 79 0.14 -26.64 -27.35
N ALA A 80 -0.91 -25.85 -27.17
CA ALA A 80 -1.13 -24.62 -27.99
C ALA A 80 -0.29 -23.40 -27.54
N SER A 81 0.27 -23.40 -26.33
CA SER A 81 1.08 -22.28 -25.82
C SER A 81 1.82 -22.67 -24.53
N ALA A 82 2.86 -21.90 -24.18
CA ALA A 82 3.56 -22.02 -22.90
C ALA A 82 2.62 -21.94 -21.71
N ALA A 83 1.64 -21.03 -21.74
CA ALA A 83 0.66 -20.92 -20.66
C ALA A 83 -0.23 -22.18 -20.50
N VAL A 84 -0.53 -22.88 -21.61
CA VAL A 84 -1.25 -24.16 -21.57
C VAL A 84 -0.34 -25.24 -20.98
N ALA A 85 0.92 -25.28 -21.37
CA ALA A 85 1.90 -26.22 -20.84
C ALA A 85 2.15 -26.02 -19.33
N VAL A 86 2.44 -24.80 -18.90
CA VAL A 86 2.63 -24.43 -17.49
C VAL A 86 1.39 -24.79 -16.66
N ARG A 87 0.20 -24.52 -17.20
CA ARG A 87 -1.06 -24.92 -16.55
C ARG A 87 -1.18 -26.44 -16.39
N HIS A 88 -0.90 -27.19 -17.44
CA HIS A 88 -1.02 -28.65 -17.46
C HIS A 88 -0.01 -29.30 -16.50
N LEU A 89 1.26 -28.99 -16.66
CA LEU A 89 2.37 -29.55 -15.90
C LEU A 89 2.30 -29.16 -14.41
N GLY A 90 1.99 -27.90 -14.13
CA GLY A 90 1.90 -27.40 -12.75
C GLY A 90 0.53 -27.58 -12.09
N ARG A 91 -0.48 -28.11 -12.80
CA ARG A 91 -1.88 -28.20 -12.33
C ARG A 91 -2.40 -26.85 -11.81
N LEU A 92 -2.00 -25.77 -12.48
CA LEU A 92 -2.29 -24.41 -12.04
C LEU A 92 -3.64 -23.90 -12.58
N PRO A 93 -4.27 -22.94 -11.87
CA PRO A 93 -5.37 -22.17 -12.44
C PRO A 93 -4.93 -21.45 -13.72
N ARG A 94 -5.87 -21.27 -14.68
CA ARG A 94 -5.59 -20.61 -15.97
C ARG A 94 -4.99 -19.21 -15.82
N GLY A 95 -5.47 -18.44 -14.83
CA GLY A 95 -5.00 -17.10 -14.57
C GLY A 95 -3.53 -17.08 -14.10
N GLU A 96 -3.18 -18.01 -13.21
CA GLU A 96 -1.82 -18.15 -12.66
C GLU A 96 -0.81 -18.52 -13.76
N ALA A 97 -1.12 -19.53 -14.58
CA ALA A 97 -0.22 -19.93 -15.67
C ALA A 97 0.00 -18.81 -16.70
N ARG A 98 -1.04 -18.03 -17.02
CA ARG A 98 -0.92 -16.85 -17.89
C ARG A 98 -0.09 -15.74 -17.25
N ALA A 99 -0.26 -15.53 -15.94
CA ALA A 99 0.48 -14.52 -15.22
C ALA A 99 2.00 -14.83 -15.23
N ARG A 100 2.40 -16.09 -14.99
CA ARG A 100 3.82 -16.49 -15.03
C ARG A 100 4.46 -16.23 -16.39
N VAL A 101 3.82 -16.68 -17.47
CA VAL A 101 4.36 -16.44 -18.83
C VAL A 101 4.42 -14.94 -19.15
N HIS A 102 3.43 -14.18 -18.69
CA HIS A 102 3.44 -12.73 -18.90
C HIS A 102 4.53 -12.02 -18.08
N CYS A 103 4.73 -12.41 -16.82
CA CYS A 103 5.83 -11.91 -16.00
C CYS A 103 7.18 -12.22 -16.67
N ALA A 104 7.38 -13.44 -17.14
CA ALA A 104 8.60 -13.82 -17.83
C ALA A 104 8.88 -12.96 -19.07
N ARG A 105 7.86 -12.61 -19.85
CA ARG A 105 7.99 -11.70 -21.01
C ARG A 105 8.42 -10.32 -20.58
N VAL A 106 7.80 -9.77 -19.54
CA VAL A 106 8.13 -8.43 -19.02
C VAL A 106 9.54 -8.39 -18.43
N LEU A 107 9.95 -9.45 -17.72
CA LEU A 107 11.31 -9.54 -17.16
C LEU A 107 12.42 -9.60 -18.22
N ARG A 108 12.12 -10.02 -19.46
CA ARG A 108 13.08 -9.91 -20.58
C ARG A 108 13.37 -8.48 -20.98
N ASP A 109 12.35 -7.66 -20.92
CA ASP A 109 12.43 -6.25 -21.31
C ASP A 109 12.96 -5.37 -20.16
N LEU A 110 13.03 -5.94 -18.94
CA LEU A 110 13.46 -5.28 -17.70
C LEU A 110 14.53 -6.11 -16.96
N PRO A 111 15.80 -6.08 -17.45
CA PRO A 111 16.86 -6.94 -16.95
C PRO A 111 17.30 -6.62 -15.51
N ALA A 112 17.23 -5.36 -15.05
CA ALA A 112 17.58 -5.00 -13.69
C ALA A 112 16.50 -5.52 -12.71
N LEU A 113 15.22 -5.43 -13.09
CA LEU A 113 14.12 -6.02 -12.34
C LEU A 113 14.23 -7.55 -12.29
N ALA A 114 14.60 -8.18 -13.41
CA ALA A 114 14.83 -9.62 -13.47
C ALA A 114 15.97 -10.05 -12.53
N ALA A 115 17.09 -9.31 -12.51
CA ALA A 115 18.21 -9.57 -11.60
C ALA A 115 17.81 -9.42 -10.13
N ALA A 116 17.10 -8.35 -9.76
CA ALA A 116 16.61 -8.13 -8.41
C ALA A 116 15.59 -9.20 -7.96
N HIS A 117 14.73 -9.65 -8.88
CA HIS A 117 13.81 -10.77 -8.64
C HIS A 117 14.57 -12.09 -8.44
N ALA A 118 15.56 -12.39 -9.26
CA ALA A 118 16.40 -13.58 -9.13
C ALA A 118 17.22 -13.58 -7.83
N ALA A 119 17.65 -12.42 -7.35
CA ALA A 119 18.31 -12.26 -6.05
C ALA A 119 17.34 -12.47 -4.87
N GLY A 120 16.01 -12.45 -5.11
CA GLY A 120 14.98 -12.56 -4.07
C GLY A 120 14.68 -11.23 -3.37
N GLU A 121 15.22 -10.12 -3.88
CA GLU A 121 15.01 -8.78 -3.35
C GLU A 121 13.61 -8.25 -3.69
N VAL A 122 13.12 -8.57 -4.89
CA VAL A 122 11.80 -8.16 -5.38
C VAL A 122 10.84 -9.35 -5.40
N PRO A 123 9.70 -9.26 -4.70
CA PRO A 123 8.69 -10.34 -4.68
C PRO A 123 7.98 -10.51 -6.04
N THR A 124 7.57 -11.74 -6.37
CA THR A 124 6.77 -12.06 -7.56
C THR A 124 5.48 -11.22 -7.67
N ALA A 125 4.89 -10.87 -6.54
CA ALA A 125 3.70 -10.01 -6.50
C ALA A 125 3.98 -8.60 -7.07
N HIS A 126 5.19 -8.04 -6.85
CA HIS A 126 5.61 -6.75 -7.41
C HIS A 126 5.86 -6.89 -8.92
N VAL A 127 6.55 -7.95 -9.36
CA VAL A 127 6.72 -8.27 -10.79
C VAL A 127 5.36 -8.37 -11.50
N ARG A 128 4.38 -9.02 -10.87
CA ARG A 128 3.00 -9.09 -11.40
C ARG A 128 2.31 -7.73 -11.49
N ALA A 129 2.62 -6.83 -10.59
CA ALA A 129 2.10 -5.47 -10.66
C ALA A 129 2.67 -4.72 -11.87
N VAL A 130 4.00 -4.80 -12.11
CA VAL A 130 4.65 -4.25 -13.31
C VAL A 130 4.09 -4.89 -14.58
N ALA A 131 3.97 -6.22 -14.62
CA ALA A 131 3.38 -6.94 -15.74
C ALA A 131 1.93 -6.54 -16.03
N ARG A 132 1.19 -6.05 -15.05
CA ARG A 132 -0.15 -5.50 -15.26
C ARG A 132 -0.12 -4.17 -16.00
N VAL A 133 0.78 -3.26 -15.59
CA VAL A 133 0.98 -1.97 -16.24
C VAL A 133 1.54 -2.15 -17.66
N ALA A 134 2.43 -3.12 -17.87
CA ALA A 134 2.96 -3.47 -19.19
C ALA A 134 1.89 -3.91 -20.22
N ARG A 135 0.64 -4.12 -19.80
CA ARG A 135 -0.48 -4.34 -20.73
C ARG A 135 -1.02 -3.06 -21.34
N ASN A 136 -0.68 -1.92 -20.79
CA ASN A 136 -1.05 -0.63 -21.34
C ASN A 136 -0.08 -0.27 -22.47
N PRO A 137 -0.54 -0.28 -23.76
CA PRO A 137 0.36 -0.05 -24.89
C PRO A 137 0.90 1.39 -24.97
N ARG A 138 0.30 2.34 -24.22
CA ARG A 138 0.75 3.73 -24.20
C ARG A 138 1.92 3.98 -23.25
N VAL A 139 2.14 3.06 -22.30
CA VAL A 139 3.18 3.23 -21.27
C VAL A 139 4.24 2.13 -21.26
N VAL A 140 4.01 1.01 -21.96
CA VAL A 140 4.90 -0.15 -21.92
C VAL A 140 6.34 0.21 -22.34
N ASP A 141 6.50 1.05 -23.35
CA ASP A 141 7.81 1.49 -23.85
C ASP A 141 8.55 2.45 -22.86
N LEU A 142 7.84 2.97 -21.86
CA LEU A 142 8.43 3.82 -20.83
C LEU A 142 8.97 3.03 -19.64
N LEU A 143 8.54 1.79 -19.45
CA LEU A 143 8.98 0.97 -18.31
C LEU A 143 10.50 0.74 -18.28
N PRO A 144 11.20 0.45 -19.41
CA PRO A 144 12.65 0.32 -19.41
C PRO A 144 13.38 1.62 -19.05
N VAL A 145 12.76 2.79 -19.30
CA VAL A 145 13.38 4.10 -19.02
C VAL A 145 13.43 4.39 -17.51
N ILE A 146 12.50 3.80 -16.75
CA ILE A 146 12.40 3.98 -15.28
C ILE A 146 12.67 2.69 -14.52
N GLU A 147 13.32 1.73 -15.14
CA GLU A 147 13.54 0.42 -14.54
C GLU A 147 14.29 0.51 -13.21
N ASP A 148 15.29 1.37 -13.12
CA ASP A 148 16.05 1.66 -11.90
C ASP A 148 15.14 2.11 -10.76
N VAL A 149 14.20 3.02 -11.04
CA VAL A 149 13.22 3.51 -10.06
C VAL A 149 12.22 2.42 -9.70
N ILE A 150 11.78 1.60 -10.66
CA ILE A 150 10.90 0.45 -10.38
C ILE A 150 11.56 -0.49 -9.39
N VAL A 151 12.85 -0.80 -9.59
CA VAL A 151 13.60 -1.72 -8.71
C VAL A 151 13.76 -1.12 -7.31
N GLU A 152 14.14 0.16 -7.20
CA GLU A 152 14.26 0.88 -5.93
C GLU A 152 12.92 0.84 -5.16
N MET A 153 11.84 1.26 -5.81
CA MET A 153 10.51 1.28 -5.20
C MET A 153 10.00 -0.11 -4.81
N ALA A 154 10.35 -1.15 -5.60
CA ALA A 154 9.96 -2.52 -5.31
C ALA A 154 10.71 -3.12 -4.11
N ARG A 155 11.94 -2.68 -3.84
CA ARG A 155 12.73 -3.07 -2.67
C ARG A 155 12.23 -2.41 -1.39
N ASP A 156 11.89 -1.14 -1.46
CA ASP A 156 11.69 -0.30 -0.27
C ASP A 156 10.24 -0.30 0.22
N HIS A 157 9.28 -0.72 -0.62
CA HIS A 157 7.87 -0.57 -0.32
C HIS A 157 7.14 -1.91 -0.15
N SER A 158 6.10 -1.88 0.70
CA SER A 158 5.14 -2.97 0.75
C SER A 158 4.43 -3.15 -0.60
N HIS A 159 3.86 -4.34 -0.84
CA HIS A 159 3.13 -4.60 -2.08
C HIS A 159 2.04 -3.55 -2.37
N ASP A 160 1.28 -3.15 -1.35
CA ASP A 160 0.22 -2.16 -1.50
C ASP A 160 0.79 -0.77 -1.81
N GLY A 161 1.89 -0.39 -1.15
CA GLY A 161 2.60 0.85 -1.41
C GLY A 161 3.16 0.91 -2.83
N PHE A 162 3.85 -0.14 -3.24
CA PHE A 162 4.38 -0.29 -4.58
C PHE A 162 3.29 -0.24 -5.67
N CYS A 163 2.20 -1.00 -5.50
CA CYS A 163 1.09 -0.99 -6.44
C CYS A 163 0.41 0.38 -6.53
N ARG A 164 0.42 1.16 -5.46
CA ARG A 164 -0.16 2.50 -5.45
C ARG A 164 0.74 3.48 -6.18
N TRP A 165 2.05 3.46 -5.88
CA TRP A 165 3.04 4.24 -6.60
C TRP A 165 3.00 3.96 -8.10
N LEU A 166 3.00 2.70 -8.50
CA LEU A 166 3.02 2.29 -9.91
C LEU A 166 1.76 2.77 -10.65
N ARG A 167 0.58 2.70 -10.02
CA ARG A 167 -0.66 3.25 -10.58
C ARG A 167 -0.63 4.78 -10.66
N GLU A 168 -0.03 5.45 -9.69
CA GLU A 168 0.13 6.89 -9.70
C GLU A 168 1.08 7.31 -10.85
N TRP A 169 2.19 6.59 -11.01
CA TRP A 169 3.10 6.78 -12.13
C TRP A 169 2.40 6.56 -13.48
N GLU A 170 1.70 5.43 -13.66
CA GLU A 170 0.96 5.14 -14.90
C GLU A 170 0.00 6.28 -15.26
N ARG A 171 -0.73 6.82 -14.29
CA ARG A 171 -1.65 7.94 -14.50
C ARG A 171 -0.96 9.25 -14.87
N LEU A 172 0.24 9.47 -14.34
CA LEU A 172 1.02 10.69 -14.65
C LEU A 172 1.57 10.68 -16.07
N VAL A 173 1.94 9.51 -16.58
CA VAL A 173 2.51 9.37 -17.93
C VAL A 173 1.47 9.09 -19.00
N ASP A 174 0.35 8.49 -18.64
CA ASP A 174 -0.80 8.23 -19.50
C ASP A 174 -1.92 9.22 -19.20
N VAL A 175 -1.69 10.50 -19.54
CA VAL A 175 -2.65 11.59 -19.27
C VAL A 175 -3.98 11.33 -19.97
N ASP A 176 -3.94 10.98 -21.26
CA ASP A 176 -5.16 10.70 -22.05
C ASP A 176 -5.90 9.48 -21.50
N GLY A 177 -5.18 8.42 -21.10
CA GLY A 177 -5.76 7.25 -20.47
C GLY A 177 -6.35 7.57 -19.10
N THR A 178 -5.72 8.43 -18.32
CA THR A 178 -6.21 8.86 -17.01
C THR A 178 -7.54 9.60 -17.10
N GLU A 179 -7.67 10.53 -18.02
CA GLU A 179 -8.95 11.24 -18.26
C GLU A 179 -10.02 10.28 -18.78
N HIS A 180 -9.68 9.43 -19.75
CA HIS A 180 -10.58 8.40 -20.25
C HIS A 180 -11.01 7.41 -19.15
N ASP A 181 -10.09 6.99 -18.28
CA ASP A 181 -10.39 6.11 -17.17
C ASP A 181 -11.28 6.80 -16.12
N ALA A 182 -11.08 8.09 -15.87
CA ALA A 182 -11.94 8.87 -14.99
C ALA A 182 -13.36 8.97 -15.56
N GLU A 183 -13.50 9.30 -16.85
CA GLU A 183 -14.79 9.33 -17.56
C GLU A 183 -15.46 7.96 -17.57
N THR A 184 -14.69 6.90 -17.90
CA THR A 184 -15.19 5.52 -17.94
C THR A 184 -15.61 5.03 -16.55
N SER A 185 -14.83 5.33 -15.52
CA SER A 185 -15.16 5.02 -14.12
C SER A 185 -16.43 5.74 -13.70
N HIS A 186 -16.57 7.02 -14.08
CA HIS A 186 -17.79 7.78 -13.83
C HIS A 186 -18.99 7.24 -14.62
N ALA A 187 -18.81 6.87 -15.89
CA ALA A 187 -19.86 6.28 -16.71
C ALA A 187 -20.33 4.90 -16.22
N ARG A 188 -19.40 4.10 -15.67
CA ARG A 188 -19.69 2.76 -15.13
C ARG A 188 -20.26 2.77 -13.72
N ARG A 189 -20.46 3.94 -13.09
CA ARG A 189 -21.05 4.01 -11.76
C ARG A 189 -22.39 3.29 -11.73
N ASN A 190 -22.60 2.56 -10.69
CA ASN A 190 -23.83 1.80 -10.47
C ASN A 190 -24.19 1.78 -8.99
N GLY A 191 -25.44 1.49 -8.69
CA GLY A 191 -25.91 1.32 -7.32
C GLY A 191 -27.13 0.46 -7.32
N SER A 192 -27.21 -0.46 -6.38
CA SER A 192 -28.40 -1.28 -6.17
C SER A 192 -28.59 -1.59 -4.70
N VAL A 193 -29.84 -1.75 -4.32
CA VAL A 193 -30.26 -2.32 -3.06
C VAL A 193 -31.12 -3.53 -3.40
N VAL A 194 -30.68 -4.71 -2.99
CA VAL A 194 -31.35 -5.98 -3.31
C VAL A 194 -31.74 -6.66 -2.03
N GLU A 195 -32.98 -7.09 -1.95
CA GLU A 195 -33.46 -7.95 -0.87
C GLU A 195 -32.96 -9.37 -1.08
N ASN A 196 -32.35 -9.95 -0.03
CA ASN A 196 -31.85 -11.30 -0.04
C ASN A 196 -32.95 -12.31 0.34
N TYR A 197 -32.73 -13.58 0.05
CA TYR A 197 -33.69 -14.63 0.36
C TYR A 197 -34.02 -14.75 1.86
N ASP A 198 -33.10 -14.38 2.73
CA ASP A 198 -33.24 -14.37 4.18
C ASP A 198 -33.94 -13.12 4.74
N GLY A 199 -34.42 -12.22 3.88
CA GLY A 199 -35.06 -10.95 4.26
C GLY A 199 -34.07 -9.83 4.62
N GLY A 200 -32.77 -10.08 4.53
CA GLY A 200 -31.75 -9.04 4.62
C GLY A 200 -31.65 -8.23 3.33
N PHE A 201 -30.87 -7.14 3.35
CA PHE A 201 -30.62 -6.31 2.17
C PHE A 201 -29.13 -6.18 1.91
N THR A 202 -28.76 -6.29 0.64
CA THR A 202 -27.40 -6.00 0.17
C THR A 202 -27.39 -4.68 -0.58
N LEU A 203 -26.57 -3.74 -0.12
CA LEU A 203 -26.27 -2.49 -0.81
C LEU A 203 -24.97 -2.65 -1.57
N THR A 204 -25.00 -2.40 -2.88
CA THR A 204 -23.80 -2.39 -3.74
C THR A 204 -23.72 -1.07 -4.46
N GLY A 205 -22.51 -0.49 -4.55
CA GLY A 205 -22.29 0.75 -5.27
C GLY A 205 -20.91 0.80 -5.89
N GLY A 206 -20.85 1.17 -7.18
CA GLY A 206 -19.62 1.55 -7.87
C GLY A 206 -19.65 3.05 -8.13
N PHE A 207 -18.58 3.75 -7.77
CA PHE A 207 -18.47 5.20 -7.84
C PHE A 207 -17.24 5.59 -8.66
N GLY A 208 -17.29 6.73 -9.33
CA GLY A 208 -16.09 7.36 -9.89
C GLY A 208 -15.13 7.79 -8.77
N ASN A 209 -13.88 8.04 -9.12
CA ASN A 209 -12.79 8.24 -8.15
C ASN A 209 -13.11 9.26 -7.05
N LEU A 210 -13.50 10.47 -7.42
CA LEU A 210 -13.81 11.54 -6.44
C LEU A 210 -15.06 11.23 -5.62
N GLN A 211 -16.12 10.73 -6.27
CA GLN A 211 -17.33 10.33 -5.58
C GLN A 211 -17.07 9.15 -4.62
N GLY A 212 -16.28 8.18 -5.07
CA GLY A 212 -15.88 7.04 -4.26
C GLY A 212 -15.07 7.44 -3.03
N ALA A 213 -14.13 8.38 -3.20
CA ALA A 213 -13.38 8.95 -2.09
C ALA A 213 -14.30 9.63 -1.06
N ALA A 214 -15.23 10.48 -1.52
CA ALA A 214 -16.17 11.15 -0.65
C ALA A 214 -17.09 10.17 0.12
N VAL A 215 -17.54 9.12 -0.57
CA VAL A 215 -18.35 8.06 0.05
C VAL A 215 -17.52 7.31 1.10
N ALA A 216 -16.31 6.90 0.76
CA ALA A 216 -15.42 6.17 1.67
C ALA A 216 -15.11 6.98 2.94
N GLU A 217 -14.72 8.24 2.81
CA GLU A 217 -14.44 9.15 3.92
C GLU A 217 -15.69 9.34 4.81
N THR A 218 -16.85 9.49 4.19
CA THR A 218 -18.10 9.63 4.94
C THR A 218 -18.40 8.36 5.74
N VAL A 219 -18.33 7.20 5.11
CA VAL A 219 -18.58 5.92 5.79
C VAL A 219 -17.58 5.69 6.92
N GLU A 220 -16.31 6.00 6.68
CA GLU A 220 -15.27 5.88 7.70
C GLU A 220 -15.51 6.79 8.90
N TRP A 221 -15.92 8.04 8.67
CA TRP A 221 -16.22 8.97 9.74
C TRP A 221 -17.36 8.46 10.64
N PHE A 222 -18.41 7.90 10.04
CA PHE A 222 -19.53 7.31 10.78
C PHE A 222 -19.12 6.01 11.50
N ALA A 223 -18.36 5.12 10.83
CA ALA A 223 -17.88 3.89 11.44
C ALA A 223 -16.94 4.14 12.63
N ARG A 224 -16.17 5.24 12.58
CA ARG A 224 -15.37 5.68 13.71
C ARG A 224 -16.22 6.12 14.91
N ALA A 225 -17.32 6.80 14.67
CA ALA A 225 -18.25 7.17 15.74
C ALA A 225 -18.84 5.93 16.44
N GLU A 226 -19.21 4.90 15.65
CA GLU A 226 -19.68 3.62 16.18
C GLU A 226 -18.59 2.89 16.99
N LEU A 227 -17.34 2.91 16.53
CA LEU A 227 -16.21 2.33 17.26
C LEU A 227 -15.99 3.04 18.61
N LEU A 228 -16.08 4.37 18.63
CA LEU A 228 -15.92 5.14 19.86
C LEU A 228 -17.04 4.83 20.87
N ALA A 229 -18.27 4.62 20.38
CA ALA A 229 -19.39 4.20 21.22
C ALA A 229 -19.15 2.80 21.82
N ASP A 230 -18.70 1.83 21.02
CA ASP A 230 -18.35 0.49 21.49
C ASP A 230 -17.25 0.52 22.57
N TRP A 231 -16.24 1.35 22.37
CA TRP A 231 -15.19 1.55 23.37
C TRP A 231 -15.70 2.20 24.66
N ALA A 232 -16.62 3.15 24.56
CA ALA A 232 -17.22 3.78 25.73
C ALA A 232 -18.00 2.73 26.54
N ASP A 233 -18.77 1.87 25.88
CA ASP A 233 -19.51 0.79 26.52
C ASP A 233 -18.59 -0.27 27.14
N ALA A 234 -17.54 -0.69 26.43
CA ALA A 234 -16.56 -1.66 26.95
C ALA A 234 -15.85 -1.12 28.20
N ARG A 235 -15.43 0.15 28.17
CA ARG A 235 -14.79 0.81 29.31
C ARG A 235 -15.75 1.03 30.49
N ALA A 236 -17.00 1.33 30.22
CA ALA A 236 -18.00 1.44 31.28
C ALA A 236 -18.21 0.13 32.03
N ARG A 237 -18.06 -1.01 31.33
CA ARG A 237 -18.21 -2.36 31.93
C ARG A 237 -16.92 -2.86 32.62
N LEU A 238 -15.75 -2.64 32.02
CA LEU A 238 -14.48 -3.30 32.37
C LEU A 238 -13.39 -2.32 32.83
N GLY A 239 -13.63 -1.02 32.78
CA GLY A 239 -12.64 -0.01 33.11
C GLY A 239 -11.43 -0.07 32.17
N ASP A 240 -10.22 0.12 32.72
CA ASP A 240 -8.98 0.13 31.96
C ASP A 240 -8.53 -1.27 31.48
N ALA A 241 -9.21 -2.34 31.92
CA ALA A 241 -8.95 -3.70 31.48
C ALA A 241 -9.61 -4.04 30.13
N ALA A 242 -10.44 -3.15 29.58
CA ALA A 242 -11.12 -3.36 28.31
C ALA A 242 -10.12 -3.53 27.15
N THR A 243 -10.33 -4.55 26.32
CA THR A 243 -9.54 -4.90 25.13
C THR A 243 -10.37 -4.89 23.86
N ASP A 244 -9.75 -5.00 22.68
CA ASP A 244 -10.46 -5.11 21.40
C ASP A 244 -11.43 -6.31 21.37
N ALA A 245 -11.12 -7.39 22.10
CA ALA A 245 -11.97 -8.59 22.17
C ALA A 245 -13.28 -8.35 22.94
N ASP A 246 -13.33 -7.31 23.77
CA ASP A 246 -14.50 -6.97 24.57
C ASP A 246 -15.49 -6.04 23.85
N LEU A 247 -15.16 -5.62 22.61
CA LEU A 247 -16.06 -4.79 21.80
C LEU A 247 -17.28 -5.61 21.35
N PRO A 248 -18.49 -5.06 21.46
CA PRO A 248 -19.73 -5.81 21.18
C PRO A 248 -19.94 -6.09 19.69
N ARG A 249 -19.33 -5.29 18.81
CA ARG A 249 -19.49 -5.39 17.36
C ARG A 249 -18.17 -5.58 16.62
N THR A 250 -18.20 -6.34 15.53
CA THR A 250 -17.10 -6.43 14.57
C THR A 250 -16.97 -5.15 13.75
N ALA A 251 -15.84 -4.96 13.08
CA ALA A 251 -15.65 -3.83 12.16
C ALA A 251 -16.68 -3.83 11.00
N ALA A 252 -17.07 -5.01 10.52
CA ALA A 252 -18.08 -5.16 9.47
C ALA A 252 -19.47 -4.72 9.95
N GLN A 253 -19.86 -5.07 11.18
CA GLN A 253 -21.14 -4.65 11.78
C GLN A 253 -21.17 -3.14 11.97
N ARG A 254 -20.09 -2.53 12.51
CA ARG A 254 -19.98 -1.06 12.60
C ARG A 254 -20.06 -0.37 11.24
N GLY A 255 -19.49 -0.98 10.19
CA GLY A 255 -19.62 -0.48 8.83
C GLY A 255 -21.07 -0.46 8.33
N ALA A 256 -21.84 -1.51 8.62
CA ALA A 256 -23.27 -1.56 8.29
C ALA A 256 -24.09 -0.52 9.07
N ASP A 257 -23.83 -0.38 10.37
CA ASP A 257 -24.48 0.62 11.23
C ASP A 257 -24.15 2.06 10.79
N ALA A 258 -22.91 2.30 10.38
CA ALA A 258 -22.47 3.57 9.79
C ALA A 258 -23.25 3.93 8.53
N LEU A 259 -23.42 2.98 7.61
CA LEU A 259 -24.24 3.18 6.41
C LEU A 259 -25.70 3.48 6.78
N ALA A 260 -26.28 2.72 7.71
CA ALA A 260 -27.64 2.96 8.20
C ALA A 260 -27.81 4.38 8.81
N ALA A 261 -26.83 4.82 9.60
CA ALA A 261 -26.81 6.16 10.18
C ALA A 261 -26.70 7.28 9.13
N ILE A 262 -25.91 7.08 8.06
CA ILE A 262 -25.82 8.01 6.93
C ILE A 262 -27.18 8.17 6.27
N PHE A 263 -27.86 7.07 5.94
CA PHE A 263 -29.19 7.12 5.33
C PHE A 263 -30.25 7.71 6.25
N ALA A 264 -30.17 7.44 7.56
CA ALA A 264 -31.07 8.04 8.55
C ALA A 264 -30.90 9.57 8.59
N ARG A 265 -29.67 10.08 8.60
CA ARG A 265 -29.38 11.52 8.54
C ARG A 265 -29.79 12.15 7.21
N ALA A 266 -29.59 11.48 6.10
CA ALA A 266 -30.05 11.95 4.79
C ALA A 266 -31.59 12.10 4.77
N ARG A 267 -32.33 11.14 5.34
CA ARG A 267 -33.79 11.22 5.47
C ARG A 267 -34.23 12.37 6.38
N ALA A 268 -33.57 12.55 7.52
CA ALA A 268 -33.91 13.63 8.45
C ALA A 268 -33.68 15.04 7.81
N ARG A 269 -32.75 15.14 6.86
CA ARG A 269 -32.45 16.38 6.13
C ARG A 269 -33.25 16.59 4.84
N ALA A 270 -33.98 15.60 4.35
CA ALA A 270 -34.78 15.71 3.12
C ALA A 270 -35.84 16.83 3.17
N ALA A 271 -36.07 17.42 4.36
CA ALA A 271 -36.93 18.61 4.53
C ALA A 271 -36.18 19.94 4.32
N VAL A 272 -34.85 19.94 4.08
CA VAL A 272 -34.04 21.17 3.91
C VAL A 272 -33.20 21.03 2.67
N THR A 273 -33.47 21.79 1.65
CA THR A 273 -32.77 21.89 0.38
C THR A 273 -31.35 22.47 0.55
N SER A 274 -30.41 21.71 1.07
CA SER A 274 -29.00 22.09 1.08
C SER A 274 -28.14 20.83 0.92
N THR A 275 -27.39 20.80 -0.17
CA THR A 275 -26.36 19.80 -0.43
C THR A 275 -25.23 19.98 0.57
N ALA A 276 -25.20 19.15 1.62
CA ALA A 276 -24.02 19.03 2.45
C ALA A 276 -22.92 18.33 1.61
N VAL A 277 -21.90 19.09 1.24
CA VAL A 277 -20.73 18.54 0.54
C VAL A 277 -19.85 17.88 1.59
N PRO A 278 -19.54 16.57 1.49
CA PRO A 278 -18.58 15.93 2.38
C PRO A 278 -17.21 16.60 2.22
N LEU A 279 -16.50 16.81 3.32
CA LEU A 279 -15.15 17.37 3.29
C LEU A 279 -14.18 16.24 2.90
N VAL A 280 -13.68 16.27 1.69
CA VAL A 280 -12.61 15.39 1.22
C VAL A 280 -11.31 16.20 1.22
N ASN A 281 -10.33 15.76 2.01
CA ASN A 281 -9.01 16.37 2.00
C ASN A 281 -8.19 15.78 0.85
N ILE A 282 -7.82 16.63 -0.11
CA ILE A 282 -7.02 16.27 -1.28
C ILE A 282 -5.63 16.88 -1.12
N VAL A 283 -4.61 16.10 -1.42
CA VAL A 283 -3.22 16.55 -1.51
C VAL A 283 -2.81 16.51 -2.97
N VAL A 284 -2.40 17.65 -3.48
CA VAL A 284 -1.90 17.80 -4.84
C VAL A 284 -0.66 18.68 -4.81
N ASP A 285 0.37 18.31 -5.57
CA ASP A 285 1.52 19.19 -5.75
C ASP A 285 1.17 20.40 -6.62
N LEU A 286 1.84 21.53 -6.36
CA LEU A 286 1.52 22.80 -7.00
C LEU A 286 1.61 22.71 -8.53
N HIS A 287 2.63 22.03 -9.05
CA HIS A 287 2.85 21.94 -10.49
C HIS A 287 1.72 21.16 -11.20
N THR A 288 1.31 20.02 -10.63
CA THR A 288 0.18 19.24 -11.16
C THR A 288 -1.12 20.05 -11.13
N PHE A 289 -1.35 20.81 -10.05
CA PHE A 289 -2.55 21.64 -9.92
C PHE A 289 -2.56 22.80 -10.92
N GLU A 290 -1.45 23.53 -11.07
CA GLU A 290 -1.34 24.66 -12.00
C GLU A 290 -1.46 24.21 -13.45
N THR A 291 -0.85 23.10 -13.83
CA THR A 291 -0.94 22.51 -15.18
C THR A 291 -2.39 22.16 -15.53
N ALA A 292 -3.09 21.49 -14.60
CA ALA A 292 -4.49 21.12 -14.79
C ALA A 292 -5.43 22.34 -14.82
N LEU A 293 -5.15 23.38 -14.03
CA LEU A 293 -5.94 24.61 -13.98
C LEU A 293 -5.83 25.44 -15.28
N THR A 294 -4.64 25.47 -15.87
CA THR A 294 -4.38 26.28 -17.07
C THR A 294 -4.76 25.61 -18.37
N GLY A 295 -5.15 24.33 -18.33
CA GLY A 295 -5.41 23.52 -19.54
C GLY A 295 -4.18 23.39 -20.44
N GLY A 296 -2.99 23.59 -19.87
CA GLY A 296 -1.74 23.53 -20.60
C GLY A 296 -1.50 22.14 -21.15
N GLU A 297 -1.17 22.06 -22.44
CA GLU A 297 -0.58 20.86 -23.00
C GLU A 297 0.67 20.52 -22.19
N PRO A 298 0.90 19.22 -21.88
CA PRO A 298 2.16 18.81 -21.27
C PRO A 298 3.30 19.28 -22.19
N ALA A 299 4.12 20.20 -21.72
CA ALA A 299 5.28 20.66 -22.46
C ALA A 299 6.13 19.45 -22.82
N GLU A 300 6.38 19.27 -24.11
CA GLU A 300 7.26 18.28 -24.76
C GLU A 300 7.30 16.88 -24.11
N ALA A 301 7.23 15.86 -24.94
CA ALA A 301 7.20 14.42 -24.64
C ALA A 301 7.50 14.04 -23.18
N PRO A 302 6.62 13.34 -22.46
CA PRO A 302 6.67 13.22 -21.02
C PRO A 302 8.08 12.82 -20.58
N GLN A 303 8.83 13.76 -20.02
CA GLN A 303 10.07 13.43 -19.33
C GLN A 303 9.61 12.51 -18.20
N VAL A 304 9.92 11.25 -18.33
CA VAL A 304 9.65 10.24 -17.31
C VAL A 304 10.18 10.79 -15.99
N PRO A 305 9.32 11.01 -14.99
CA PRO A 305 9.78 11.58 -13.74
C PRO A 305 10.78 10.62 -13.09
N ARG A 306 12.06 10.90 -13.22
CA ARG A 306 13.15 10.19 -12.53
C ARG A 306 13.33 10.64 -11.08
N THR A 307 12.52 11.61 -10.64
CA THR A 307 12.63 12.16 -9.31
C THR A 307 11.70 11.40 -8.37
N THR A 308 12.28 10.86 -7.31
CA THR A 308 11.59 10.36 -6.11
C THR A 308 10.83 11.46 -5.36
N GLY A 309 10.81 12.69 -5.87
CA GLY A 309 10.02 13.79 -5.33
C GLY A 309 8.52 13.56 -5.60
N PRO A 310 7.66 13.76 -4.60
CA PRO A 310 6.26 13.38 -4.68
C PRO A 310 5.51 14.30 -5.65
N ARG A 311 5.25 13.86 -6.87
CA ARG A 311 4.10 14.35 -7.62
C ARG A 311 2.87 13.68 -7.01
N VAL A 312 2.13 14.43 -6.21
CA VAL A 312 1.04 13.90 -5.41
C VAL A 312 -0.28 14.46 -5.90
N CYS A 313 -1.17 13.59 -6.36
CA CYS A 313 -2.55 13.93 -6.67
C CYS A 313 -3.48 12.85 -6.10
N ARG A 314 -3.80 12.97 -4.80
CA ARG A 314 -4.56 11.95 -4.06
C ARG A 314 -5.28 12.54 -2.85
N THR A 315 -6.23 11.78 -2.29
CA THR A 315 -6.79 12.11 -0.97
C THR A 315 -5.76 11.85 0.14
N VAL A 316 -5.98 12.38 1.34
CA VAL A 316 -5.17 12.06 2.55
C VAL A 316 -5.23 10.56 2.86
N SER A 317 -6.35 9.90 2.57
CA SER A 317 -6.49 8.43 2.69
C SER A 317 -5.74 7.66 1.60
N GLY A 318 -5.08 8.35 0.65
CA GLY A 318 -4.23 7.75 -0.38
C GLY A 318 -4.97 7.31 -1.64
N VAL A 319 -6.21 7.76 -1.87
CA VAL A 319 -6.95 7.48 -3.12
C VAL A 319 -6.40 8.39 -4.22
N PRO A 320 -5.83 7.86 -5.32
CA PRO A 320 -5.34 8.66 -6.44
C PRO A 320 -6.52 9.33 -7.16
N LEU A 321 -6.33 10.58 -7.59
CA LEU A 321 -7.34 11.38 -8.28
C LEU A 321 -6.83 11.84 -9.64
N ALA A 322 -7.74 12.03 -10.60
CA ALA A 322 -7.40 12.74 -11.82
C ALA A 322 -7.19 14.24 -11.51
N PRO A 323 -6.22 14.91 -12.14
CA PRO A 323 -6.00 16.34 -11.94
C PRO A 323 -7.24 17.20 -12.23
N SER A 324 -8.04 16.87 -13.22
CA SER A 324 -9.33 17.51 -13.56
C SER A 324 -10.33 17.45 -12.40
N ASP A 325 -10.44 16.30 -11.73
CA ASP A 325 -11.32 16.14 -10.56
C ASP A 325 -10.89 17.04 -9.40
N VAL A 326 -9.57 17.22 -9.24
CA VAL A 326 -9.02 18.10 -8.19
C VAL A 326 -9.31 19.56 -8.49
N VAL A 327 -9.19 20.00 -9.75
CA VAL A 327 -9.57 21.36 -10.18
C VAL A 327 -11.07 21.57 -9.95
N ALA A 328 -11.91 20.64 -10.38
CA ALA A 328 -13.36 20.72 -10.18
C ALA A 328 -13.72 20.80 -8.67
N ALA A 329 -13.08 19.98 -7.84
CA ALA A 329 -13.26 20.00 -6.39
C ALA A 329 -12.79 21.34 -5.75
N ALA A 330 -11.68 21.90 -6.23
CA ALA A 330 -11.15 23.19 -5.76
C ALA A 330 -12.08 24.36 -6.11
N LEU A 331 -12.72 24.32 -7.28
CA LEU A 331 -13.69 25.34 -7.70
C LEU A 331 -15.01 25.28 -6.91
N ALA A 332 -15.37 24.07 -6.46
CA ALA A 332 -16.60 23.83 -5.69
C ALA A 332 -16.41 23.90 -4.16
N GLY A 333 -15.17 23.83 -3.68
CA GLY A 333 -14.81 23.65 -2.28
C GLY A 333 -13.91 24.74 -1.70
N GLN A 334 -13.34 24.48 -0.54
CA GLN A 334 -12.37 25.35 0.10
C GLN A 334 -10.94 24.85 -0.17
N VAL A 335 -10.10 25.71 -0.71
CA VAL A 335 -8.68 25.40 -0.94
C VAL A 335 -7.84 25.94 0.22
N ARG A 336 -7.02 25.05 0.82
CA ARG A 336 -6.05 25.43 1.85
C ARG A 336 -4.63 25.10 1.35
N ARG A 337 -3.78 26.13 1.30
CA ARG A 337 -2.38 25.94 0.96
C ARG A 337 -1.60 25.43 2.18
N VAL A 338 -0.83 24.36 1.99
CA VAL A 338 0.13 23.84 2.97
C VAL A 338 1.54 24.00 2.39
N ILE A 339 2.44 24.60 3.13
CA ILE A 339 3.84 24.76 2.72
C ILE A 339 4.63 23.58 3.25
N ILE A 340 5.38 22.93 2.36
CA ILE A 340 6.20 21.76 2.64
C ILE A 340 7.65 22.14 2.34
N ASP A 341 8.59 21.76 3.21
CA ASP A 341 10.02 21.97 2.97
C ASP A 341 10.60 20.96 1.96
N SER A 342 11.88 21.11 1.62
CA SER A 342 12.59 20.23 0.68
C SER A 342 12.68 18.78 1.15
N ASN A 343 12.40 18.50 2.43
CA ASN A 343 12.40 17.17 3.03
C ASN A 343 10.98 16.61 3.22
N SER A 344 9.99 17.18 2.53
CA SER A 344 8.57 16.80 2.63
C SER A 344 7.95 16.99 4.02
N ASN A 345 8.53 17.84 4.87
CA ASN A 345 7.94 18.18 6.17
C ASN A 345 7.02 19.40 6.02
N VAL A 346 5.83 19.29 6.60
CA VAL A 346 4.91 20.43 6.73
C VAL A 346 5.49 21.39 7.75
N ILE A 347 5.68 22.67 7.39
CA ILE A 347 6.21 23.70 8.31
C ILE A 347 5.09 24.06 9.29
N ASP A 348 5.26 23.71 10.58
CA ASP A 348 4.32 24.02 11.66
C ASP A 348 4.89 25.13 12.58
N LEU A 349 3.99 26.02 13.01
CA LEU A 349 4.28 27.01 14.07
C LEU A 349 3.84 26.41 15.42
N GLY A 350 4.70 25.57 16.00
CA GLY A 350 4.44 24.82 17.22
C GLY A 350 3.66 25.58 18.30
N ARG A 351 2.62 24.98 18.85
CA ARG A 351 1.82 25.51 19.96
C ARG A 351 2.08 24.72 21.23
N ARG A 352 2.22 25.40 22.37
CA ARG A 352 2.30 24.79 23.71
C ARG A 352 0.95 24.18 24.14
N ARG A 353 0.58 23.04 23.56
CA ARG A 353 -0.59 22.25 23.96
C ARG A 353 -0.17 20.81 24.15
N ARG A 354 -0.71 20.13 25.16
CA ARG A 354 -0.41 18.72 25.46
C ARG A 354 -0.93 17.76 24.39
N LEU A 355 -2.02 18.10 23.71
CA LEU A 355 -2.65 17.26 22.69
C LEU A 355 -2.44 17.85 21.31
N PHE A 356 -2.17 16.98 20.35
CA PHE A 356 -2.14 17.33 18.94
C PHE A 356 -3.56 17.59 18.44
N THR A 357 -3.90 18.87 18.20
CA THR A 357 -5.22 19.31 17.72
C THR A 357 -5.07 20.32 16.60
N GLY A 358 -6.05 20.39 15.69
CA GLY A 358 -6.02 21.32 14.55
C GLY A 358 -4.76 21.14 13.70
N SER A 359 -4.08 22.22 13.34
CA SER A 359 -2.88 22.17 12.48
C SER A 359 -1.74 21.33 13.06
N ALA A 360 -1.59 21.27 14.39
CA ALA A 360 -0.58 20.43 15.03
C ALA A 360 -0.84 18.94 14.82
N ARG A 361 -2.09 18.53 14.63
CA ARG A 361 -2.46 17.17 14.26
C ARG A 361 -2.38 16.93 12.75
N GLU A 362 -2.84 17.89 11.96
CA GLU A 362 -2.88 17.79 10.51
C GLU A 362 -1.48 17.72 9.89
N ALA A 363 -0.51 18.46 10.43
CA ALA A 363 0.85 18.50 9.91
C ALA A 363 1.56 17.12 9.94
N PRO A 364 1.61 16.37 11.06
CA PRO A 364 2.15 15.02 11.09
C PRO A 364 1.38 14.02 10.20
N GLU A 365 0.05 14.13 10.13
CA GLU A 365 -0.77 13.29 9.25
C GLU A 365 -0.42 13.52 7.78
N LEU A 366 -0.28 14.76 7.37
CA LEU A 366 0.09 15.14 6.01
C LEU A 366 1.53 14.72 5.68
N THR A 367 2.47 14.96 6.58
CA THR A 367 3.87 14.52 6.42
C THR A 367 3.95 12.99 6.27
N ASN A 368 3.21 12.25 7.10
CA ASN A 368 3.14 10.80 7.00
C ASN A 368 2.53 10.34 5.67
N THR A 369 1.46 11.02 5.23
CA THR A 369 0.82 10.75 3.93
C THR A 369 1.79 10.95 2.76
N LEU A 370 2.59 12.01 2.81
CA LEU A 370 3.56 12.30 1.74
C LEU A 370 4.75 11.34 1.73
N ALA A 371 5.18 10.88 2.90
CA ALA A 371 6.28 9.93 3.04
C ALA A 371 5.92 8.51 2.59
N HIS A 372 4.62 8.19 2.44
CA HIS A 372 4.17 6.84 2.11
C HIS A 372 3.28 6.83 0.85
N PRO A 373 3.63 6.07 -0.19
CA PRO A 373 2.81 5.93 -1.40
C PRO A 373 1.39 5.46 -1.12
N ASP A 374 1.22 4.66 -0.07
CA ASP A 374 -0.07 4.13 0.36
C ASP A 374 -0.86 5.08 1.28
N GLY A 375 -0.43 6.33 1.45
CA GLY A 375 -1.11 7.36 2.21
C GLY A 375 -0.89 7.26 3.73
N LEU A 376 -1.79 7.88 4.50
CA LEU A 376 -1.70 7.91 5.95
C LEU A 376 -1.71 6.50 6.56
N ARG A 377 -0.70 6.20 7.38
CA ARG A 377 -0.57 4.89 8.05
C ARG A 377 0.22 4.97 9.36
N CYS A 378 0.11 3.93 10.16
CA CYS A 378 0.98 3.75 11.32
C CYS A 378 2.45 3.66 10.89
N ILE A 379 3.35 4.38 11.60
CA ILE A 379 4.80 4.40 11.30
C ILE A 379 5.53 3.10 11.68
N TRP A 380 4.86 2.17 12.34
CA TRP A 380 5.46 0.95 12.82
C TRP A 380 5.80 0.00 11.68
N ASN A 381 7.00 -0.58 11.70
CA ASN A 381 7.46 -1.52 10.68
C ASN A 381 6.48 -2.69 10.53
N GLY A 382 6.07 -2.97 9.28
CA GLY A 382 5.10 -4.02 8.96
C GLY A 382 3.65 -3.72 9.35
N CYS A 383 3.34 -2.55 9.92
CA CYS A 383 1.97 -2.17 10.23
C CYS A 383 1.33 -1.45 9.04
N HIS A 384 0.22 -2.00 8.56
CA HIS A 384 -0.56 -1.41 7.45
C HIS A 384 -1.87 -0.75 7.91
N ARG A 385 -2.05 -0.52 9.22
CA ARG A 385 -3.23 0.17 9.73
C ARG A 385 -3.26 1.62 9.29
N ARG A 386 -4.39 2.02 8.70
CA ARG A 386 -4.64 3.37 8.17
C ARG A 386 -5.79 4.07 8.87
N ARG A 387 -6.53 3.35 9.72
CA ARG A 387 -7.71 3.83 10.45
C ARG A 387 -7.41 3.86 11.94
N ASP A 388 -8.15 4.70 12.65
CA ASP A 388 -8.04 4.85 14.10
C ASP A 388 -6.61 5.18 14.55
N LEU A 389 -5.96 6.06 13.76
CA LEU A 389 -4.61 6.50 14.05
C LEU A 389 -4.62 7.63 15.08
N GLN A 390 -3.67 7.55 15.98
CA GLN A 390 -3.41 8.54 17.02
C GLN A 390 -2.10 9.26 16.71
N ILE A 391 -2.06 10.56 16.99
CA ILE A 391 -0.80 11.30 16.96
C ILE A 391 -0.31 11.39 18.39
N ASP A 392 0.86 10.82 18.62
CA ASP A 392 1.47 10.83 19.95
C ASP A 392 2.91 11.34 19.91
N HIS A 393 3.39 11.79 21.07
CA HIS A 393 4.75 12.31 21.22
C HIS A 393 5.79 11.18 21.14
N THR A 394 6.86 11.34 20.38
CA THR A 394 8.02 10.42 20.42
C THR A 394 8.77 10.54 21.75
N ILE A 395 8.96 11.78 22.21
CA ILE A 395 9.44 12.09 23.56
C ILE A 395 8.22 12.56 24.34
N ASP A 396 7.83 11.82 25.37
CA ASP A 396 6.62 12.09 26.15
C ASP A 396 6.56 13.54 26.66
N ALA A 397 5.38 14.15 26.63
CA ALA A 397 5.15 15.49 27.16
C ALA A 397 5.51 15.59 28.65
N SER A 398 5.34 14.52 29.43
CA SER A 398 5.75 14.38 30.84
C SER A 398 7.27 14.45 31.03
N ARG A 399 8.03 14.16 29.97
CA ARG A 399 9.50 14.24 29.92
C ARG A 399 10.01 15.49 29.21
N GLY A 400 9.12 16.48 28.98
CA GLY A 400 9.47 17.74 28.33
C GLY A 400 9.45 17.71 26.81
N GLY A 401 8.92 16.64 26.18
CA GLY A 401 8.75 16.58 24.73
C GLY A 401 7.81 17.68 24.22
N PRO A 402 8.21 18.45 23.18
CA PRO A 402 7.36 19.49 22.62
C PRO A 402 6.19 18.89 21.84
N THR A 403 5.08 19.62 21.76
CA THR A 403 3.94 19.26 20.89
C THR A 403 4.10 19.93 19.53
N ASP A 404 5.04 19.43 18.76
CA ASP A 404 5.32 19.85 17.39
C ASP A 404 5.44 18.64 16.46
N GLN A 405 5.51 18.89 15.14
CA GLN A 405 5.54 17.80 14.16
C GLN A 405 6.83 16.97 14.22
N ALA A 406 7.96 17.54 14.69
CA ALA A 406 9.22 16.79 14.79
C ALA A 406 9.13 15.72 15.90
N ASN A 407 8.32 15.97 16.94
CA ASN A 407 8.06 15.06 18.05
C ASN A 407 6.76 14.28 17.91
N ALA A 408 6.14 14.28 16.72
CA ALA A 408 4.84 13.67 16.46
C ALA A 408 4.99 12.35 15.70
N ALA A 409 4.46 11.26 16.24
CA ALA A 409 4.40 9.94 15.62
C ALA A 409 2.96 9.53 15.33
N VAL A 410 2.68 9.09 14.11
CA VAL A 410 1.37 8.55 13.71
C VAL A 410 1.34 7.06 14.07
N LEU A 411 0.52 6.68 15.02
CA LEU A 411 0.48 5.33 15.57
C LEU A 411 -0.97 4.79 15.56
N CYS A 412 -1.12 3.50 15.35
CA CYS A 412 -2.38 2.82 15.70
C CYS A 412 -2.44 2.57 17.21
N ASP A 413 -3.62 2.29 17.73
CA ASP A 413 -3.85 2.06 19.17
C ASP A 413 -2.90 1.00 19.77
N THR A 414 -2.73 -0.15 19.07
CA THR A 414 -1.82 -1.22 19.50
C THR A 414 -0.39 -0.71 19.68
N HIS A 415 0.14 0.01 18.68
CA HIS A 415 1.52 0.48 18.69
C HIS A 415 1.73 1.69 19.60
N ASN A 416 0.69 2.48 19.80
CA ASN A 416 0.72 3.55 20.79
C ASN A 416 0.83 2.99 22.22
N ARG A 417 0.14 1.90 22.51
CA ARG A 417 0.29 1.20 23.82
C ARG A 417 1.69 0.59 24.00
N LEU A 418 2.29 0.02 22.95
CA LEU A 418 3.65 -0.53 23.02
C LEU A 418 4.68 0.52 23.46
N LYS A 419 4.51 1.79 23.09
CA LYS A 419 5.33 2.89 23.63
C LYS A 419 5.36 2.90 25.15
N ASN A 420 4.20 2.72 25.80
CA ASN A 420 4.09 2.70 27.26
C ASN A 420 4.81 1.50 27.89
N HIS A 421 5.14 0.48 27.10
CA HIS A 421 5.89 -0.72 27.48
C HIS A 421 7.37 -0.66 27.07
N GLY A 422 7.91 0.55 26.89
CA GLY A 422 9.35 0.78 26.67
C GLY A 422 9.81 0.71 25.22
N TRP A 423 8.91 0.62 24.25
CA TRP A 423 9.26 0.74 22.85
C TRP A 423 9.44 2.20 22.43
N HIS A 424 10.43 2.49 21.59
CA HIS A 424 10.77 3.86 21.21
C HIS A 424 10.85 4.02 19.69
N PRO A 425 9.91 4.76 19.06
CA PRO A 425 10.09 5.24 17.71
C PRO A 425 11.07 6.42 17.69
N THR A 426 12.01 6.40 16.78
CA THR A 426 12.91 7.52 16.50
C THR A 426 12.81 7.90 15.03
N ARG A 427 12.92 9.21 14.74
CA ARG A 427 12.89 9.73 13.38
C ARG A 427 14.23 10.31 13.02
N ALA A 428 14.82 9.85 11.91
CA ALA A 428 16.04 10.41 11.36
C ALA A 428 15.77 11.75 10.65
N PRO A 429 16.79 12.58 10.41
CA PRO A 429 16.64 13.87 9.71
C PRO A 429 16.06 13.75 8.29
N ASP A 430 16.26 12.61 7.61
CA ASP A 430 15.69 12.28 6.31
C ASP A 430 14.21 11.84 6.36
N GLY A 431 13.62 11.79 7.56
CA GLY A 431 12.24 11.41 7.76
C GLY A 431 12.04 9.91 8.04
N THR A 432 13.08 9.08 7.93
CA THR A 432 13.02 7.64 8.16
C THR A 432 12.73 7.29 9.61
N TRP A 433 11.84 6.33 9.85
CA TRP A 433 11.49 5.85 11.17
C TRP A 433 12.25 4.58 11.54
N THR A 434 12.80 4.57 12.75
CA THR A 434 13.37 3.36 13.36
C THR A 434 12.64 3.07 14.66
N ILE A 435 12.14 1.84 14.80
CA ILE A 435 11.48 1.38 16.02
C ILE A 435 12.48 0.59 16.84
N HIS A 436 12.65 0.99 18.11
CA HIS A 436 13.52 0.31 19.05
C HIS A 436 12.71 -0.47 20.08
N ARG A 437 13.18 -1.67 20.39
CA ARG A 437 12.65 -2.52 21.48
C ARG A 437 12.98 -1.92 22.84
N PRO A 438 12.38 -2.43 23.93
CA PRO A 438 12.71 -2.00 25.29
C PRO A 438 14.19 -2.13 25.64
N ASP A 439 14.90 -3.10 25.06
CA ASP A 439 16.36 -3.30 25.18
C ASP A 439 17.18 -2.33 24.29
N ARG A 440 16.52 -1.39 23.63
CA ARG A 440 17.09 -0.40 22.69
C ARG A 440 17.66 -0.98 21.39
N THR A 441 17.48 -2.25 21.11
CA THR A 441 17.83 -2.81 19.79
C THR A 441 16.78 -2.43 18.75
N PRO A 442 17.16 -2.13 17.48
CA PRO A 442 16.18 -1.86 16.43
C PRO A 442 15.36 -3.11 16.12
N THR A 443 14.13 -2.89 15.61
CA THR A 443 13.30 -3.99 15.07
C THR A 443 13.95 -4.61 13.85
N THR A 444 13.57 -5.85 13.54
CA THR A 444 14.04 -6.55 12.34
C THR A 444 13.52 -5.79 11.10
N PRO A 445 14.40 -5.38 10.17
CA PRO A 445 13.97 -4.79 8.91
C PRO A 445 13.24 -5.84 8.05
N PRO A 446 12.41 -5.41 7.09
CA PRO A 446 11.87 -6.32 6.08
C PRO A 446 13.02 -6.95 5.28
N ALA A 447 12.75 -8.10 4.70
CA ALA A 447 13.71 -8.85 3.87
C ALA A 447 13.81 -8.22 2.48
#